data_9aad8ebe498dea3dd93ad3fb4addc682
#
_entry.id   9aad8ebe498dea3dd93ad3fb4addc682
#
_cell.length_a   1.000
_cell.length_b   1.000
_cell.length_c   1.000
_cell.angle_alpha   90.00
_cell.angle_beta   90.00
_cell.angle_gamma   90.00
#
_symmetry.space_group_name_H-M   'P 1'
#
loop_
_entity.id
_entity.type
_entity.pdbx_description
1 polymer ?
#
loop_
_entity_poly.entity_id
_entity_poly.type
_entity_poly.pdbx_seq_one_letter_code
_entity_poly.pdbx_strand_id
1 'polypeptide(L)'
;MAIDVHVLGTASARPTPDRAVSGSLVKGPDGIAVIDAGEGFQTRYARQRRRLKKHASGETLKPSSVNVLAFTHGHLDHTWGALPWLQSMDLERRQQPLLVLGPTSAAALDAILEDTPLPDAVPPADLARQWLAWFALGGNGLTFPIRWVLGDVNADRWVELDPQTGGAVPLEGMPQPEGWTNSTLMPVATAHTVPSCGWMVQQHATAGKFDRARADDLGLTTKERAQLARGENIARDNGELLEAVWFRGGKRAPVSVLISGDTASRPTAWDDDVAPTLLIHESTFLNEQQDKADQHQHSTAAGAVASARAVGASCLAWTHYSNRIKSSKTAKDEASDVADGLPVVALNDNDRLVVADLGSVHHLVWSGDGWSSLNIKPNR
;
A
#
# COMPACT_ATOMS: atom_id res chain seq x y z
N MET A 1 16.14 -1.76 4.39
CA MET A 1 15.22 -1.08 5.36
C MET A 1 13.90 -1.84 5.32
N ALA A 2 13.15 -1.91 6.40
CA ALA A 2 11.87 -2.62 6.44
C ALA A 2 10.74 -1.78 5.85
N ILE A 3 9.70 -2.43 5.31
CA ILE A 3 8.41 -1.78 5.03
C ILE A 3 7.54 -1.97 6.28
N ASP A 4 6.96 -0.88 6.79
CA ASP A 4 6.10 -0.88 7.98
C ASP A 4 4.67 -0.47 7.59
N VAL A 5 3.73 -1.39 7.72
CA VAL A 5 2.33 -1.16 7.39
C VAL A 5 1.55 -0.89 8.67
N HIS A 6 0.81 0.20 8.70
CA HIS A 6 -0.11 0.54 9.78
C HIS A 6 -1.55 0.40 9.29
N VAL A 7 -2.31 -0.48 9.91
CA VAL A 7 -3.70 -0.74 9.57
C VAL A 7 -4.58 0.14 10.44
N LEU A 8 -5.26 1.11 9.84
CA LEU A 8 -6.06 2.09 10.58
C LEU A 8 -7.53 1.70 10.67
N GLY A 9 -8.01 0.85 9.76
CA GLY A 9 -9.38 0.37 9.73
C GLY A 9 -9.50 -0.97 9.03
N THR A 10 -10.38 -1.83 9.54
CA THR A 10 -10.59 -3.20 9.09
C THR A 10 -12.06 -3.54 8.84
N ALA A 11 -12.98 -2.56 8.92
CA ALA A 11 -14.38 -2.76 8.63
C ALA A 11 -14.70 -2.56 7.16
N SER A 12 -15.63 -3.36 6.64
CA SER A 12 -16.26 -3.25 5.32
C SER A 12 -17.51 -2.37 5.40
N ALA A 13 -17.75 -1.57 4.38
CA ALA A 13 -18.93 -0.77 4.07
C ALA A 13 -19.28 0.34 5.10
N ARG A 14 -19.13 0.10 6.38
CA ARG A 14 -19.46 1.08 7.42
C ARG A 14 -18.64 0.86 8.69
N PRO A 15 -18.32 1.93 9.43
CA PRO A 15 -17.64 1.77 10.71
C PRO A 15 -18.55 1.06 11.74
N THR A 16 -17.91 0.41 12.70
CA THR A 16 -18.55 -0.16 13.89
C THR A 16 -17.94 0.49 15.13
N PRO A 17 -18.47 0.26 16.35
CA PRO A 17 -17.85 0.77 17.57
C PRO A 17 -16.38 0.38 17.73
N ASP A 18 -16.01 -0.81 17.23
CA ASP A 18 -14.68 -1.41 17.42
C ASP A 18 -13.77 -1.30 16.19
N ARG A 19 -14.33 -1.07 14.99
CA ARG A 19 -13.60 -1.03 13.73
C ARG A 19 -13.94 0.20 12.90
N ALA A 20 -12.93 0.87 12.39
CA ALA A 20 -13.03 1.87 11.34
C ALA A 20 -13.04 1.22 9.97
N VAL A 21 -13.51 1.96 8.97
CA VAL A 21 -13.45 1.56 7.55
C VAL A 21 -12.06 1.74 6.97
N SER A 22 -11.86 1.33 5.73
CA SER A 22 -10.58 1.16 5.05
C SER A 22 -9.66 2.37 5.14
N GLY A 23 -8.41 2.10 5.39
CA GLY A 23 -7.30 3.04 5.39
C GLY A 23 -6.04 2.42 5.98
N SER A 24 -4.97 2.46 5.21
CA SER A 24 -3.68 1.89 5.60
C SER A 24 -2.53 2.82 5.25
N LEU A 25 -1.45 2.74 6.01
CA LEU A 25 -0.21 3.46 5.71
C LEU A 25 0.87 2.44 5.41
N VAL A 26 1.54 2.58 4.29
CA VAL A 26 2.72 1.78 3.93
C VAL A 26 3.93 2.70 3.98
N LYS A 27 4.72 2.58 5.04
CA LYS A 27 5.94 3.35 5.25
C LYS A 27 7.14 2.57 4.74
N GLY A 28 7.76 3.09 3.70
CA GLY A 28 8.99 2.57 3.12
C GLY A 28 10.20 3.47 3.38
N PRO A 29 11.33 3.19 2.73
CA PRO A 29 12.56 3.98 2.86
C PRO A 29 12.42 5.42 2.31
N ASP A 30 11.58 5.63 1.30
CA ASP A 30 11.45 6.92 0.61
C ASP A 30 10.32 7.80 1.17
N GLY A 31 9.38 7.21 1.93
CA GLY A 31 8.25 7.95 2.47
C GLY A 31 7.07 7.06 2.84
N ILE A 32 5.88 7.63 2.77
CA ILE A 32 4.64 6.96 3.17
C ILE A 32 3.64 7.00 2.01
N ALA A 33 3.15 5.83 1.62
CA ALA A 33 1.94 5.69 0.84
C ALA A 33 0.74 5.53 1.80
N VAL A 34 -0.31 6.29 1.57
CA VAL A 34 -1.63 6.07 2.15
C VAL A 34 -2.46 5.33 1.12
N ILE A 35 -2.97 4.17 1.50
CA ILE A 35 -3.85 3.36 0.66
C ILE A 35 -5.24 3.43 1.29
N ASP A 36 -6.15 4.06 0.59
CA ASP A 36 -7.49 4.42 1.01
C ASP A 36 -7.55 5.36 2.24
N ALA A 37 -8.62 6.13 2.31
CA ALA A 37 -8.88 7.07 3.40
C ALA A 37 -10.39 7.19 3.63
N GLY A 38 -11.01 6.13 4.15
CA GLY A 38 -12.42 6.08 4.45
C GLY A 38 -12.83 6.98 5.63
N GLU A 39 -14.09 6.93 6.01
CA GLU A 39 -14.64 7.75 7.08
C GLU A 39 -13.83 7.67 8.38
N GLY A 40 -13.50 8.83 8.96
CA GLY A 40 -12.74 8.92 10.20
C GLY A 40 -11.23 8.71 10.07
N PHE A 41 -10.70 8.54 8.86
CA PHE A 41 -9.27 8.31 8.58
C PHE A 41 -8.37 9.32 9.30
N GLN A 42 -8.66 10.62 9.19
CA GLN A 42 -7.87 11.69 9.80
C GLN A 42 -7.67 11.50 11.31
N THR A 43 -8.74 11.16 12.02
CA THR A 43 -8.69 10.91 13.47
C THR A 43 -7.85 9.68 13.80
N ARG A 44 -7.96 8.61 13.00
CA ARG A 44 -7.19 7.38 13.16
C ARG A 44 -5.70 7.61 12.90
N TYR A 45 -5.39 8.32 11.83
CA TYR A 45 -4.01 8.73 11.50
C TYR A 45 -3.37 9.55 12.65
N ALA A 46 -4.06 10.58 13.14
CA ALA A 46 -3.56 11.40 14.25
C ALA A 46 -3.36 10.58 15.54
N ARG A 47 -4.25 9.64 15.82
CA ARG A 47 -4.15 8.70 16.95
C ARG A 47 -2.95 7.78 16.81
N GLN A 48 -2.74 7.21 15.64
CA GLN A 48 -1.60 6.31 15.36
C GLN A 48 -0.26 7.04 15.48
N ARG A 49 -0.15 8.26 14.97
CA ARG A 49 1.04 9.12 15.17
C ARG A 49 1.35 9.35 16.65
N ARG A 50 0.32 9.63 17.46
CA ARG A 50 0.47 9.87 18.90
C ARG A 50 0.94 8.61 19.63
N ARG A 51 0.39 7.46 19.25
CA ARG A 51 0.80 6.14 19.81
C ARG A 51 2.26 5.86 19.50
N LEU A 52 2.70 6.01 18.24
CA LEU A 52 4.11 5.83 17.88
C LEU A 52 5.04 6.73 18.67
N LYS A 53 4.73 8.02 18.76
CA LYS A 53 5.54 8.97 19.55
C LYS A 53 5.68 8.55 21.02
N LYS A 54 4.64 7.94 21.58
CA LYS A 54 4.61 7.54 23.00
C LYS A 54 5.26 6.17 23.28
N HIS A 55 5.10 5.22 22.35
CA HIS A 55 5.37 3.80 22.63
C HIS A 55 6.41 3.15 21.70
N ALA A 56 6.87 3.85 20.67
CA ALA A 56 7.89 3.35 19.73
C ALA A 56 8.97 4.40 19.53
N SER A 57 10.03 4.35 20.35
CA SER A 57 11.12 5.33 20.34
C SER A 57 11.76 5.43 18.94
N GLY A 58 11.85 6.66 18.44
CA GLY A 58 12.47 6.95 17.13
C GLY A 58 11.57 6.73 15.92
N GLU A 59 10.37 6.16 16.08
CA GLU A 59 9.44 5.95 14.99
C GLU A 59 8.43 7.09 14.86
N THR A 60 8.14 7.52 13.64
CA THR A 60 7.19 8.60 13.38
C THR A 60 6.40 8.38 12.09
N LEU A 61 5.17 8.90 12.06
CA LEU A 61 4.36 9.07 10.85
C LEU A 61 4.17 10.57 10.63
N LYS A 62 5.15 11.24 10.03
CA LYS A 62 5.05 12.69 9.78
C LYS A 62 4.13 12.94 8.58
N PRO A 63 3.16 13.90 8.64
CA PRO A 63 2.35 14.26 7.48
C PRO A 63 3.20 14.71 6.28
N SER A 64 4.33 15.37 6.55
CA SER A 64 5.28 15.79 5.52
C SER A 64 5.99 14.64 4.80
N SER A 65 5.95 13.43 5.35
CA SER A 65 6.53 12.22 4.71
C SER A 65 5.49 11.41 3.93
N VAL A 66 4.23 11.84 3.90
CA VAL A 66 3.22 11.24 3.03
C VAL A 66 3.43 11.78 1.62
N ASN A 67 3.81 10.93 0.68
CA ASN A 67 4.11 11.30 -0.70
C ASN A 67 2.98 10.96 -1.65
N VAL A 68 2.13 9.99 -1.29
CA VAL A 68 1.03 9.55 -2.12
C VAL A 68 -0.18 9.15 -1.29
N LEU A 69 -1.37 9.47 -1.83
CA LEU A 69 -2.67 8.95 -1.44
C LEU A 69 -3.21 8.18 -2.64
N ALA A 70 -3.30 6.87 -2.54
CA ALA A 70 -3.74 6.00 -3.60
C ALA A 70 -5.05 5.32 -3.19
N PHE A 71 -6.09 5.47 -4.00
CA PHE A 71 -7.37 4.82 -3.78
C PHE A 71 -7.44 3.50 -4.52
N THR A 72 -7.96 2.48 -3.86
CA THR A 72 -8.20 1.18 -4.51
C THR A 72 -9.42 1.21 -5.41
N HIS A 73 -10.44 1.96 -5.02
CA HIS A 73 -11.67 2.22 -5.79
C HIS A 73 -12.48 3.35 -5.13
N GLY A 74 -13.63 3.69 -5.69
CA GLY A 74 -14.39 4.87 -5.29
C GLY A 74 -15.55 4.63 -4.32
N HIS A 75 -15.69 3.49 -3.63
CA HIS A 75 -16.69 3.36 -2.57
C HIS A 75 -16.36 4.26 -1.37
N LEU A 76 -17.40 4.77 -0.68
CA LEU A 76 -17.22 5.80 0.33
C LEU A 76 -16.46 5.34 1.58
N ASP A 77 -16.53 4.07 1.91
CA ASP A 77 -15.76 3.47 2.99
C ASP A 77 -14.25 3.38 2.69
N HIS A 78 -13.85 3.70 1.46
CA HIS A 78 -12.45 3.84 1.04
C HIS A 78 -12.03 5.29 0.81
N THR A 79 -12.98 6.22 0.59
CA THR A 79 -12.66 7.56 0.09
C THR A 79 -13.12 8.72 0.97
N TRP A 80 -14.20 8.57 1.77
CA TRP A 80 -14.95 9.67 2.38
C TRP A 80 -14.17 10.53 3.39
N GLY A 81 -13.08 10.01 3.95
CA GLY A 81 -12.21 10.76 4.87
C GLY A 81 -11.13 11.59 4.18
N ALA A 82 -10.94 11.44 2.87
CA ALA A 82 -9.81 12.02 2.16
C ALA A 82 -9.90 13.54 2.04
N LEU A 83 -10.99 14.10 1.50
CA LEU A 83 -11.10 15.53 1.27
C LEU A 83 -10.96 16.36 2.56
N PRO A 84 -11.63 16.03 3.68
CA PRO A 84 -11.40 16.72 4.95
C PRO A 84 -9.96 16.62 5.45
N TRP A 85 -9.29 15.50 5.20
CA TRP A 85 -7.89 15.33 5.57
C TRP A 85 -6.95 16.19 4.73
N LEU A 86 -7.17 16.27 3.40
CA LEU A 86 -6.42 17.14 2.50
C LEU A 86 -6.60 18.62 2.88
N GLN A 87 -7.82 19.05 3.18
CA GLN A 87 -8.09 20.41 3.67
C GLN A 87 -7.38 20.69 5.01
N SER A 88 -7.27 19.69 5.90
CA SER A 88 -6.50 19.85 7.13
C SER A 88 -5.01 19.98 6.87
N MET A 89 -4.46 19.26 5.88
CA MET A 89 -3.05 19.45 5.47
C MET A 89 -2.79 20.86 4.93
N ASP A 90 -3.75 21.41 4.20
CA ASP A 90 -3.67 22.77 3.67
C ASP A 90 -3.71 23.81 4.80
N LEU A 91 -4.63 23.67 5.75
CA LEU A 91 -4.72 24.50 6.95
C LEU A 91 -3.44 24.41 7.82
N GLU A 92 -2.78 23.25 7.85
CA GLU A 92 -1.49 23.04 8.51
C GLU A 92 -0.31 23.55 7.67
N ARG A 93 -0.57 24.22 6.54
CA ARG A 93 0.41 24.82 5.63
C ARG A 93 1.42 23.82 5.09
N ARG A 94 0.95 22.68 4.62
CA ARG A 94 1.79 21.69 3.93
C ARG A 94 2.56 22.35 2.78
N GLN A 95 3.84 21.99 2.63
CA GLN A 95 4.69 22.46 1.53
C GLN A 95 5.17 21.29 0.63
N GLN A 96 5.08 20.07 1.10
CA GLN A 96 5.59 18.90 0.38
C GLN A 96 4.57 18.46 -0.66
N PRO A 97 5.04 18.04 -1.85
CA PRO A 97 4.17 17.53 -2.91
C PRO A 97 3.39 16.30 -2.45
N LEU A 98 2.22 16.11 -3.00
CA LEU A 98 1.37 14.95 -2.80
C LEU A 98 0.84 14.47 -4.15
N LEU A 99 1.03 13.19 -4.45
CA LEU A 99 0.41 12.52 -5.57
C LEU A 99 -0.89 11.85 -5.10
N VAL A 100 -2.01 12.15 -5.74
CA VAL A 100 -3.29 11.48 -5.51
C VAL A 100 -3.60 10.61 -6.72
N LEU A 101 -3.76 9.31 -6.50
CA LEU A 101 -3.94 8.29 -7.53
C LEU A 101 -5.24 7.52 -7.33
N GLY A 102 -5.88 7.10 -8.40
CA GLY A 102 -6.97 6.15 -8.32
C GLY A 102 -7.43 5.62 -9.67
N PRO A 103 -8.08 4.43 -9.66
CA PRO A 103 -8.64 3.85 -10.86
C PRO A 103 -9.93 4.56 -11.30
N THR A 104 -10.15 4.56 -12.60
CA THR A 104 -11.40 5.03 -13.21
C THR A 104 -11.70 4.20 -14.48
N SER A 105 -12.88 4.38 -15.05
CA SER A 105 -13.26 3.71 -16.29
C SER A 105 -12.67 4.39 -17.52
N ALA A 106 -12.43 3.63 -18.59
CA ALA A 106 -12.00 4.16 -19.89
C ALA A 106 -12.96 5.27 -20.39
N ALA A 107 -14.27 5.05 -20.24
CA ALA A 107 -15.27 6.03 -20.65
C ALA A 107 -15.18 7.36 -19.87
N ALA A 108 -14.79 7.29 -18.60
CA ALA A 108 -14.55 8.50 -17.80
C ALA A 108 -13.29 9.24 -18.27
N LEU A 109 -12.20 8.53 -18.58
CA LEU A 109 -10.98 9.14 -19.11
C LEU A 109 -11.22 9.80 -20.46
N ASP A 110 -11.96 9.15 -21.35
CA ASP A 110 -12.27 9.69 -22.66
C ASP A 110 -13.08 11.00 -22.51
N ALA A 111 -14.14 10.99 -21.70
CA ALA A 111 -14.96 12.17 -21.46
C ALA A 111 -14.16 13.35 -20.83
N ILE A 112 -13.26 13.04 -19.89
CA ILE A 112 -12.39 14.04 -19.25
C ILE A 112 -11.43 14.66 -20.28
N LEU A 113 -10.81 13.85 -21.13
CA LEU A 113 -9.87 14.34 -22.15
C LEU A 113 -10.56 15.14 -23.26
N GLU A 114 -11.82 14.83 -23.54
CA GLU A 114 -12.65 15.54 -24.53
C GLU A 114 -13.38 16.76 -23.95
N ASP A 115 -13.20 17.04 -22.65
CA ASP A 115 -13.93 18.09 -21.91
C ASP A 115 -15.45 17.98 -22.08
N THR A 116 -15.95 16.74 -21.99
CA THR A 116 -17.39 16.43 -22.11
C THR A 116 -17.95 15.91 -20.77
N PRO A 117 -19.27 16.03 -20.53
CA PRO A 117 -19.87 15.45 -19.34
C PRO A 117 -19.64 13.94 -19.25
N LEU A 118 -19.42 13.46 -18.01
CA LEU A 118 -19.26 12.02 -17.78
C LEU A 118 -20.51 11.26 -18.21
N PRO A 119 -20.39 10.22 -19.05
CA PRO A 119 -21.49 9.38 -19.48
C PRO A 119 -22.27 8.75 -18.32
N ASP A 120 -23.56 8.48 -18.52
CA ASP A 120 -24.42 7.80 -17.53
C ASP A 120 -23.90 6.39 -17.17
N ALA A 121 -23.20 5.75 -18.10
CA ALA A 121 -22.57 4.44 -17.89
C ALA A 121 -21.41 4.46 -16.87
N VAL A 122 -20.82 5.63 -16.58
CA VAL A 122 -19.81 5.76 -15.52
C VAL A 122 -20.47 5.59 -14.16
N PRO A 123 -20.07 4.61 -13.32
CA PRO A 123 -20.75 4.34 -12.05
C PRO A 123 -20.73 5.56 -11.09
N PRO A 124 -21.75 5.70 -10.21
CA PRO A 124 -21.74 6.75 -9.19
C PRO A 124 -20.51 6.74 -8.28
N ALA A 125 -19.98 5.56 -7.98
CA ALA A 125 -18.77 5.37 -7.19
C ALA A 125 -17.48 5.35 -8.01
N ASP A 126 -17.49 5.81 -9.27
CA ASP A 126 -16.26 6.05 -10.03
C ASP A 126 -15.52 7.27 -9.44
N LEU A 127 -14.20 7.16 -9.26
CA LEU A 127 -13.39 8.24 -8.68
C LEU A 127 -13.43 9.51 -9.54
N ALA A 128 -13.60 9.43 -10.85
CA ALA A 128 -13.77 10.61 -11.70
C ALA A 128 -14.97 11.45 -11.24
N ARG A 129 -16.13 10.83 -10.99
CA ARG A 129 -17.32 11.55 -10.47
C ARG A 129 -17.05 12.16 -9.09
N GLN A 130 -16.40 11.41 -8.21
CA GLN A 130 -16.12 11.90 -6.86
C GLN A 130 -15.15 13.08 -6.87
N TRP A 131 -14.06 13.00 -7.63
CA TRP A 131 -13.07 14.07 -7.64
C TRP A 131 -13.61 15.36 -8.26
N LEU A 132 -14.41 15.27 -9.32
CA LEU A 132 -15.09 16.46 -9.85
C LEU A 132 -16.00 17.10 -8.76
N ALA A 133 -16.74 16.29 -7.98
CA ALA A 133 -17.50 16.79 -6.86
C ALA A 133 -16.61 17.37 -5.74
N TRP A 134 -15.48 16.73 -5.41
CA TRP A 134 -14.53 17.25 -4.42
C TRP A 134 -13.90 18.57 -4.84
N PHE A 135 -13.58 18.74 -6.13
CA PHE A 135 -13.09 20.02 -6.64
C PHE A 135 -14.10 21.12 -6.42
N ALA A 136 -15.38 20.85 -6.69
CA ALA A 136 -16.47 21.80 -6.41
C ALA A 136 -16.68 22.07 -4.90
N LEU A 137 -16.29 21.14 -4.03
CA LEU A 137 -16.37 21.29 -2.56
C LEU A 137 -15.08 21.87 -1.94
N GLY A 138 -14.23 22.51 -2.74
CA GLY A 138 -13.02 23.19 -2.28
C GLY A 138 -11.72 22.39 -2.45
N GLY A 139 -11.76 21.21 -3.10
CA GLY A 139 -10.56 20.48 -3.48
C GLY A 139 -9.71 21.23 -4.51
N ASN A 140 -10.30 22.11 -5.30
CA ASN A 140 -9.60 23.01 -6.22
C ASN A 140 -8.87 24.18 -5.55
N GLY A 141 -9.14 24.46 -4.26
CA GLY A 141 -8.53 25.53 -3.49
C GLY A 141 -7.32 25.14 -2.65
N LEU A 142 -6.85 23.88 -2.73
CA LEU A 142 -5.68 23.43 -1.99
C LEU A 142 -4.42 24.16 -2.49
N THR A 143 -3.60 24.67 -1.56
CA THR A 143 -2.49 25.57 -1.89
C THR A 143 -1.12 24.90 -1.92
N PHE A 144 -0.99 23.69 -1.43
CA PHE A 144 0.25 22.91 -1.53
C PHE A 144 0.35 22.16 -2.87
N PRO A 145 1.57 21.79 -3.32
CA PRO A 145 1.74 21.05 -4.56
C PRO A 145 1.01 19.70 -4.50
N ILE A 146 -0.03 19.55 -5.31
CA ILE A 146 -0.84 18.34 -5.37
C ILE A 146 -1.11 17.97 -6.82
N ARG A 147 -0.96 16.69 -7.17
CA ARG A 147 -1.26 16.14 -8.47
C ARG A 147 -2.40 15.15 -8.34
N TRP A 148 -3.38 15.24 -9.22
CA TRP A 148 -4.55 14.37 -9.26
C TRP A 148 -4.51 13.51 -10.51
N VAL A 149 -4.33 12.20 -10.37
CA VAL A 149 -4.12 11.30 -11.51
C VAL A 149 -5.10 10.14 -11.44
N LEU A 150 -5.91 10.01 -12.47
CA LEU A 150 -6.81 8.89 -12.70
C LEU A 150 -6.24 7.94 -13.74
N GLY A 151 -6.54 6.64 -13.61
CA GLY A 151 -6.05 5.64 -14.55
C GLY A 151 -7.04 4.52 -14.86
N ASP A 152 -7.09 4.13 -16.13
CA ASP A 152 -7.58 2.82 -16.52
C ASP A 152 -6.41 1.83 -16.36
N VAL A 153 -6.42 1.11 -15.24
CA VAL A 153 -5.32 0.20 -14.86
C VAL A 153 -5.14 -0.94 -15.86
N ASN A 154 -6.24 -1.43 -16.44
CA ASN A 154 -6.17 -2.55 -17.39
C ASN A 154 -5.55 -2.15 -18.73
N ALA A 155 -5.72 -0.90 -19.14
CA ALA A 155 -5.16 -0.37 -20.38
C ALA A 155 -3.86 0.43 -20.18
N ASP A 156 -3.38 0.55 -18.95
CA ASP A 156 -2.25 1.40 -18.52
C ASP A 156 -2.36 2.85 -19.07
N ARG A 157 -3.58 3.40 -19.03
CA ARG A 157 -3.88 4.77 -19.49
C ARG A 157 -4.04 5.68 -18.26
N TRP A 158 -3.27 6.75 -18.21
CA TRP A 158 -3.25 7.68 -17.08
C TRP A 158 -3.47 9.11 -17.52
N VAL A 159 -4.24 9.86 -16.73
CA VAL A 159 -4.58 11.26 -17.01
C VAL A 159 -4.41 12.07 -15.73
N GLU A 160 -3.69 13.18 -15.83
CA GLU A 160 -3.57 14.16 -14.75
C GLU A 160 -4.63 15.25 -14.93
N LEU A 161 -5.34 15.53 -13.85
CA LEU A 161 -6.39 16.54 -13.78
C LEU A 161 -5.84 17.84 -13.17
N ASP A 162 -6.18 18.96 -13.76
CA ASP A 162 -5.99 20.28 -13.15
C ASP A 162 -7.31 20.77 -12.54
N PRO A 163 -7.47 20.72 -11.21
CA PRO A 163 -8.72 21.12 -10.57
C PRO A 163 -9.00 22.64 -10.65
N GLN A 164 -8.02 23.47 -11.00
CA GLN A 164 -8.17 24.93 -11.11
C GLN A 164 -8.73 25.35 -12.48
N THR A 165 -8.25 24.73 -13.54
CA THR A 165 -8.68 25.03 -14.90
C THR A 165 -9.75 24.07 -15.43
N GLY A 166 -9.93 22.93 -14.79
CA GLY A 166 -10.76 21.83 -15.29
C GLY A 166 -10.08 21.05 -16.42
N GLY A 167 -8.84 21.41 -16.79
CA GLY A 167 -8.09 20.74 -17.83
C GLY A 167 -7.59 19.35 -17.43
N ALA A 168 -7.26 18.55 -18.46
CA ALA A 168 -6.70 17.23 -18.28
C ALA A 168 -5.58 16.96 -19.27
N VAL A 169 -4.54 16.23 -18.84
CA VAL A 169 -3.37 15.92 -19.66
C VAL A 169 -3.10 14.41 -19.61
N PRO A 170 -3.01 13.72 -20.77
CA PRO A 170 -2.61 12.34 -20.81
C PRO A 170 -1.15 12.18 -20.38
N LEU A 171 -0.84 11.12 -19.65
CA LEU A 171 0.49 10.76 -19.22
C LEU A 171 1.00 9.54 -20.00
N GLU A 172 2.32 9.43 -20.18
CA GLU A 172 2.95 8.26 -20.83
C GLU A 172 2.83 6.97 -20.00
N GLY A 173 2.53 7.07 -18.70
CA GLY A 173 2.34 5.96 -17.77
C GLY A 173 2.03 6.47 -16.38
N MET A 174 1.85 5.57 -15.42
CA MET A 174 1.58 5.94 -14.03
C MET A 174 2.77 6.69 -13.42
N PRO A 175 2.57 7.92 -12.91
CA PRO A 175 3.64 8.67 -12.27
C PRO A 175 4.02 8.03 -10.92
N GLN A 176 5.30 8.08 -10.60
CA GLN A 176 5.79 7.69 -9.29
C GLN A 176 5.72 8.85 -8.30
N PRO A 177 5.57 8.59 -6.98
CA PRO A 177 5.64 9.64 -5.97
C PRO A 177 7.00 10.34 -6.02
N GLU A 178 6.99 11.66 -5.87
CA GLU A 178 8.21 12.45 -5.92
C GLU A 178 9.22 12.03 -4.83
N GLY A 179 10.49 11.88 -5.22
CA GLY A 179 11.57 11.48 -4.34
C GLY A 179 11.67 9.98 -4.05
N TRP A 180 10.79 9.15 -4.60
CA TRP A 180 10.92 7.70 -4.48
C TRP A 180 12.02 7.17 -5.42
N THR A 181 13.10 6.67 -4.83
CA THR A 181 14.27 6.14 -5.56
C THR A 181 14.62 4.71 -5.17
N ASN A 182 14.17 4.27 -4.00
CA ASN A 182 14.42 2.93 -3.45
C ASN A 182 13.17 2.05 -3.44
N SER A 183 12.05 2.61 -3.84
CA SER A 183 10.76 1.93 -3.90
C SER A 183 10.00 2.30 -5.17
N THR A 184 9.10 1.43 -5.60
CA THR A 184 8.16 1.67 -6.69
C THR A 184 6.75 1.41 -6.16
N LEU A 185 5.80 2.26 -6.57
CA LEU A 185 4.37 2.03 -6.40
C LEU A 185 3.81 1.48 -7.71
N MET A 186 3.03 0.41 -7.65
CA MET A 186 2.45 -0.25 -8.83
C MET A 186 0.97 -0.55 -8.58
N PRO A 187 0.07 -0.27 -9.54
CA PRO A 187 -1.29 -0.77 -9.51
C PRO A 187 -1.30 -2.25 -9.90
N VAL A 188 -2.17 -3.01 -9.30
CA VAL A 188 -2.44 -4.42 -9.64
C VAL A 188 -3.93 -4.54 -9.90
N ALA A 189 -4.31 -4.93 -11.10
CA ALA A 189 -5.71 -5.01 -11.48
C ALA A 189 -6.49 -5.96 -10.57
N THR A 190 -7.70 -5.58 -10.19
CA THR A 190 -8.62 -6.35 -9.36
C THR A 190 -9.98 -6.51 -10.05
N ALA A 191 -10.86 -7.31 -9.48
CA ALA A 191 -12.21 -7.53 -10.00
C ALA A 191 -13.24 -7.07 -8.97
N HIS A 192 -13.89 -5.94 -9.24
CA HIS A 192 -14.92 -5.38 -8.38
C HIS A 192 -16.05 -4.74 -9.19
N THR A 193 -17.13 -4.35 -8.52
CA THR A 193 -18.34 -3.79 -9.15
C THR A 193 -18.12 -2.40 -9.76
N VAL A 194 -17.01 -1.75 -9.44
CA VAL A 194 -16.58 -0.45 -9.95
C VAL A 194 -15.11 -0.52 -10.37
N PRO A 195 -14.58 0.43 -11.16
CA PRO A 195 -13.14 0.48 -11.47
C PRO A 195 -12.31 0.38 -10.20
N SER A 196 -11.40 -0.60 -10.17
CA SER A 196 -10.65 -0.94 -8.97
C SER A 196 -9.24 -1.43 -9.28
N CYS A 197 -8.33 -1.26 -8.31
CA CYS A 197 -7.01 -1.89 -8.33
C CYS A 197 -6.50 -2.10 -6.90
N GLY A 198 -5.65 -3.07 -6.72
CA GLY A 198 -4.76 -3.14 -5.57
C GLY A 198 -3.54 -2.26 -5.78
N TRP A 199 -2.85 -1.94 -4.69
CA TRP A 199 -1.61 -1.16 -4.74
C TRP A 199 -0.46 -1.94 -4.14
N MET A 200 0.62 -2.12 -4.93
CA MET A 200 1.83 -2.75 -4.47
C MET A 200 2.93 -1.71 -4.26
N VAL A 201 3.48 -1.67 -3.05
CA VAL A 201 4.72 -0.95 -2.73
C VAL A 201 5.85 -1.97 -2.72
N GLN A 202 6.77 -1.86 -3.67
CA GLN A 202 7.92 -2.73 -3.79
C GLN A 202 9.20 -1.96 -3.49
N GLN A 203 9.97 -2.40 -2.50
CA GLN A 203 11.30 -1.90 -2.24
C GLN A 203 12.28 -2.56 -3.23
N HIS A 204 13.17 -1.76 -3.82
CA HIS A 204 14.16 -2.26 -4.77
C HIS A 204 15.17 -3.20 -4.11
N ALA A 205 15.73 -4.09 -4.90
CA ALA A 205 16.83 -4.94 -4.47
C ALA A 205 17.99 -4.09 -3.94
N THR A 206 18.44 -4.38 -2.74
CA THR A 206 19.56 -3.66 -2.14
C THR A 206 20.84 -4.49 -2.17
N ALA A 207 21.98 -3.81 -2.24
CA ALA A 207 23.24 -4.48 -2.11
C ALA A 207 23.35 -5.19 -0.74
N GLY A 208 23.95 -6.36 -0.72
CA GLY A 208 24.17 -7.11 0.52
C GLY A 208 24.98 -6.34 1.55
N LYS A 209 24.96 -6.82 2.79
CA LYS A 209 25.69 -6.20 3.89
C LYS A 209 27.20 -6.18 3.57
N PHE A 210 27.84 -5.02 3.80
CA PHE A 210 29.28 -4.89 3.62
C PHE A 210 30.02 -5.78 4.64
N ASP A 211 30.95 -6.60 4.14
CA ASP A 211 31.79 -7.49 4.95
C ASP A 211 32.91 -6.69 5.60
N ARG A 212 32.64 -6.25 6.83
CA ARG A 212 33.61 -5.48 7.62
C ARG A 212 34.80 -6.35 8.04
N ALA A 213 34.56 -7.61 8.37
CA ALA A 213 35.62 -8.51 8.83
C ALA A 213 36.65 -8.69 7.73
N ARG A 214 36.21 -9.03 6.52
CA ARG A 214 37.10 -9.12 5.36
C ARG A 214 37.83 -7.81 5.05
N ALA A 215 37.16 -6.68 5.21
CA ALA A 215 37.78 -5.37 5.03
C ALA A 215 38.84 -5.07 6.11
N ASP A 216 38.63 -5.54 7.33
CA ASP A 216 39.58 -5.43 8.44
C ASP A 216 40.80 -6.33 8.18
N ASP A 217 40.58 -7.57 7.78
CA ASP A 217 41.63 -8.55 7.47
C ASP A 217 42.57 -8.07 6.35
N LEU A 218 42.02 -7.35 5.37
CA LEU A 218 42.80 -6.77 4.25
C LEU A 218 43.33 -5.36 4.56
N GLY A 219 43.17 -4.86 5.78
CA GLY A 219 43.67 -3.57 6.23
C GLY A 219 43.14 -2.38 5.43
N LEU A 220 41.91 -2.46 4.95
CA LEU A 220 41.32 -1.42 4.10
C LEU A 220 41.13 -0.11 4.88
N THR A 221 41.56 1.00 4.26
CA THR A 221 41.32 2.34 4.78
C THR A 221 39.84 2.72 4.74
N THR A 222 39.45 3.71 5.52
CA THR A 222 38.07 4.23 5.51
C THR A 222 37.63 4.67 4.11
N LYS A 223 38.54 5.25 3.30
CA LYS A 223 38.25 5.69 1.93
C LYS A 223 37.96 4.47 1.01
N GLU A 224 38.84 3.46 1.06
CA GLU A 224 38.65 2.22 0.28
C GLU A 224 37.36 1.50 0.66
N ARG A 225 37.06 1.40 1.96
CA ARG A 225 35.80 0.81 2.44
C ARG A 225 34.58 1.57 1.90
N ALA A 226 34.64 2.90 1.89
CA ALA A 226 33.56 3.71 1.36
C ALA A 226 33.37 3.52 -0.16
N GLN A 227 34.45 3.40 -0.93
CA GLN A 227 34.39 3.13 -2.37
C GLN A 227 33.79 1.72 -2.65
N LEU A 228 34.34 0.69 -2.02
CA LEU A 228 33.81 -0.68 -2.16
C LEU A 228 32.37 -0.80 -1.67
N ALA A 229 32.01 -0.04 -0.62
CA ALA A 229 30.64 0.01 -0.13
C ALA A 229 29.67 0.69 -1.12
N ARG A 230 30.13 1.56 -2.01
CA ARG A 230 29.34 2.13 -3.11
C ARG A 230 29.29 1.22 -4.36
N GLY A 231 30.02 0.10 -4.34
CA GLY A 231 30.09 -0.80 -5.49
C GLY A 231 31.23 -0.45 -6.49
N GLU A 232 32.15 0.44 -6.10
CA GLU A 232 33.29 0.85 -6.91
C GLU A 232 34.47 -0.10 -6.67
N ASN A 233 35.01 -0.68 -7.73
CA ASN A 233 36.24 -1.49 -7.63
C ASN A 233 37.45 -0.60 -7.38
N ILE A 234 38.46 -1.11 -6.71
CA ILE A 234 39.68 -0.36 -6.36
C ILE A 234 40.89 -1.09 -6.95
N ALA A 235 41.71 -0.39 -7.74
CA ALA A 235 43.03 -0.83 -8.10
C ALA A 235 44.05 -0.26 -7.09
N ARG A 236 44.81 -1.11 -6.43
CA ARG A 236 45.88 -0.73 -5.50
C ARG A 236 47.19 -0.47 -6.25
N ASP A 237 48.08 0.29 -5.66
CA ASP A 237 49.39 0.63 -6.25
C ASP A 237 50.26 -0.61 -6.52
N ASN A 238 50.04 -1.71 -5.82
CA ASN A 238 50.68 -2.99 -6.02
C ASN A 238 50.11 -3.81 -7.20
N GLY A 239 49.14 -3.27 -7.93
CA GLY A 239 48.46 -3.92 -9.04
C GLY A 239 47.30 -4.86 -8.64
N GLU A 240 47.02 -4.98 -7.35
CA GLU A 240 45.86 -5.75 -6.86
C GLU A 240 44.57 -5.08 -7.17
N LEU A 241 43.61 -5.77 -7.81
CA LEU A 241 42.24 -5.29 -8.01
C LEU A 241 41.33 -5.84 -6.90
N LEU A 242 40.74 -4.96 -6.14
CA LEU A 242 39.70 -5.30 -5.15
C LEU A 242 38.33 -5.06 -5.77
N GLU A 243 37.58 -6.10 -6.00
CA GLU A 243 36.25 -6.01 -6.55
C GLU A 243 35.23 -5.80 -5.44
N ALA A 244 34.36 -4.80 -5.59
CA ALA A 244 33.34 -4.44 -4.61
C ALA A 244 32.40 -5.61 -4.26
N VAL A 245 32.15 -6.51 -5.24
CA VAL A 245 31.31 -7.70 -5.04
C VAL A 245 31.90 -8.67 -3.99
N TRP A 246 33.19 -8.69 -3.80
CA TRP A 246 33.83 -9.57 -2.80
C TRP A 246 33.59 -9.11 -1.35
N PHE A 247 33.22 -7.85 -1.17
CA PHE A 247 32.95 -7.22 0.14
C PHE A 247 31.46 -7.06 0.42
N ARG A 248 30.61 -7.64 -0.39
CA ARG A 248 29.17 -7.61 -0.16
C ARG A 248 28.62 -9.02 -0.21
N GLY A 249 27.75 -9.32 0.73
CA GLY A 249 26.85 -10.47 0.61
C GLY A 249 25.99 -10.34 -0.67
N GLY A 250 25.38 -11.43 -1.11
CA GLY A 250 24.49 -11.42 -2.28
C GLY A 250 23.46 -10.28 -2.21
N LYS A 251 23.01 -9.80 -3.37
CA LYS A 251 21.89 -8.83 -3.44
C LYS A 251 20.72 -9.37 -2.62
N ARG A 252 20.14 -8.51 -1.78
CA ARG A 252 18.90 -8.83 -1.08
C ARG A 252 17.75 -8.75 -2.08
N ALA A 253 16.92 -9.79 -2.09
CA ALA A 253 15.73 -9.78 -2.92
C ALA A 253 14.83 -8.58 -2.59
N PRO A 254 14.09 -8.06 -3.57
CA PRO A 254 13.04 -7.08 -3.31
C PRO A 254 12.06 -7.61 -2.26
N VAL A 255 11.54 -6.71 -1.43
CA VAL A 255 10.40 -7.02 -0.55
C VAL A 255 9.25 -6.10 -0.92
N SER A 256 8.03 -6.62 -0.83
CA SER A 256 6.86 -5.89 -1.30
C SER A 256 5.63 -6.14 -0.42
N VAL A 257 4.73 -5.17 -0.43
CA VAL A 257 3.42 -5.23 0.19
C VAL A 257 2.38 -4.89 -0.86
N LEU A 258 1.45 -5.80 -1.09
CA LEU A 258 0.26 -5.60 -1.91
C LEU A 258 -0.96 -5.46 -1.01
N ILE A 259 -1.71 -4.37 -1.16
CA ILE A 259 -3.03 -4.16 -0.55
C ILE A 259 -4.05 -4.30 -1.65
N SER A 260 -4.93 -5.30 -1.57
CA SER A 260 -5.85 -5.65 -2.65
C SER A 260 -6.94 -4.61 -2.89
N GLY A 261 -7.38 -3.88 -1.83
CA GLY A 261 -8.70 -3.27 -1.85
C GLY A 261 -9.79 -4.33 -1.93
N ASP A 262 -10.98 -3.93 -2.39
CA ASP A 262 -12.09 -4.85 -2.57
C ASP A 262 -11.96 -5.58 -3.90
N THR A 263 -12.14 -6.90 -3.86
CA THR A 263 -11.97 -7.75 -5.05
C THR A 263 -12.60 -9.12 -4.87
N ALA A 264 -13.11 -9.66 -5.96
CA ALA A 264 -13.43 -11.09 -6.03
C ALA A 264 -12.17 -11.93 -5.76
N SER A 265 -12.38 -13.15 -5.32
CA SER A 265 -11.30 -14.12 -5.11
C SER A 265 -10.62 -14.47 -6.43
N ARG A 266 -9.30 -14.54 -6.43
CA ARG A 266 -8.47 -14.92 -7.58
C ARG A 266 -8.80 -14.10 -8.84
N PRO A 267 -8.61 -12.77 -8.81
CA PRO A 267 -8.80 -11.96 -10.01
C PRO A 267 -7.97 -12.52 -11.17
N THR A 268 -8.55 -12.60 -12.35
CA THR A 268 -7.89 -13.16 -13.53
C THR A 268 -6.64 -12.39 -13.99
N ALA A 269 -6.52 -11.13 -13.56
CA ALA A 269 -5.37 -10.30 -13.85
C ALA A 269 -4.16 -10.56 -12.93
N TRP A 270 -4.32 -11.39 -11.90
CA TRP A 270 -3.21 -11.75 -11.01
C TRP A 270 -2.46 -12.95 -11.59
N ASP A 271 -1.21 -12.72 -11.90
CA ASP A 271 -0.28 -13.74 -12.37
C ASP A 271 0.82 -14.02 -11.33
N ASP A 272 1.60 -15.07 -11.54
CA ASP A 272 2.67 -15.50 -10.65
C ASP A 272 3.82 -14.49 -10.54
N ASP A 273 3.90 -13.51 -11.44
CA ASP A 273 4.98 -12.52 -11.46
C ASP A 273 4.80 -11.44 -10.39
N VAL A 274 3.62 -11.26 -9.81
CA VAL A 274 3.37 -10.30 -8.74
C VAL A 274 4.08 -10.68 -7.45
N ALA A 275 4.00 -11.93 -7.02
CA ALA A 275 4.65 -12.58 -5.88
C ALA A 275 4.98 -11.66 -4.68
N PRO A 276 3.99 -11.01 -4.03
CA PRO A 276 4.25 -10.07 -2.95
C PRO A 276 4.79 -10.80 -1.72
N THR A 277 5.71 -10.15 -0.99
CA THR A 277 6.16 -10.65 0.31
C THR A 277 5.02 -10.69 1.31
N LEU A 278 4.15 -9.69 1.29
CA LEU A 278 2.94 -9.60 2.10
C LEU A 278 1.77 -9.18 1.21
N LEU A 279 0.72 -10.01 1.21
CA LEU A 279 -0.58 -9.65 0.67
C LEU A 279 -1.53 -9.28 1.81
N ILE A 280 -2.08 -8.08 1.80
CA ILE A 280 -3.21 -7.68 2.63
C ILE A 280 -4.45 -7.74 1.75
N HIS A 281 -5.34 -8.67 2.06
CA HIS A 281 -6.51 -9.00 1.23
C HIS A 281 -7.80 -8.86 2.01
N GLU A 282 -8.84 -8.41 1.35
CA GLU A 282 -10.17 -8.37 1.92
C GLU A 282 -10.69 -9.77 2.26
N SER A 283 -11.57 -9.86 3.25
CA SER A 283 -12.33 -11.06 3.61
C SER A 283 -13.69 -10.65 4.15
N THR A 284 -14.45 -10.00 3.29
CA THR A 284 -15.73 -9.37 3.63
C THR A 284 -16.77 -10.40 4.07
N PHE A 285 -16.70 -11.61 3.52
CA PHE A 285 -17.65 -12.67 3.78
C PHE A 285 -17.00 -13.92 4.38
N LEU A 286 -17.82 -14.76 5.01
CA LEU A 286 -17.48 -16.13 5.38
C LEU A 286 -17.90 -17.11 4.27
N ASN A 287 -17.34 -18.32 4.25
CA ASN A 287 -17.57 -19.31 3.19
C ASN A 287 -19.06 -19.67 3.00
N GLU A 288 -19.85 -19.66 4.07
CA GLU A 288 -21.33 -19.85 3.98
C GLU A 288 -22.04 -18.78 3.16
N GLN A 289 -21.37 -17.68 2.85
CA GLN A 289 -21.88 -16.53 2.09
C GLN A 289 -21.15 -16.37 0.75
N GLN A 290 -20.56 -17.44 0.21
CA GLN A 290 -19.81 -17.39 -1.06
C GLN A 290 -20.66 -16.80 -2.20
N ASP A 291 -21.94 -17.19 -2.31
CA ASP A 291 -22.84 -16.65 -3.34
C ASP A 291 -22.96 -15.11 -3.28
N LYS A 292 -22.93 -14.53 -2.05
CA LYS A 292 -22.95 -13.07 -1.88
C LYS A 292 -21.60 -12.46 -2.21
N ALA A 293 -20.50 -13.12 -1.85
CA ALA A 293 -19.18 -12.69 -2.22
C ALA A 293 -19.06 -12.59 -3.75
N ASP A 294 -19.50 -13.61 -4.47
CA ASP A 294 -19.48 -13.63 -5.93
C ASP A 294 -20.41 -12.57 -6.54
N GLN A 295 -21.61 -12.41 -6.01
CA GLN A 295 -22.58 -11.41 -6.47
C GLN A 295 -22.06 -9.97 -6.33
N HIS A 296 -21.34 -9.67 -5.25
CA HIS A 296 -20.81 -8.32 -4.96
C HIS A 296 -19.34 -8.17 -5.35
N GLN A 297 -18.75 -9.19 -5.98
CA GLN A 297 -17.32 -9.22 -6.33
C GLN A 297 -16.42 -8.91 -5.13
N HIS A 298 -16.70 -9.59 -4.03
CA HIS A 298 -15.88 -9.63 -2.83
C HIS A 298 -15.30 -11.02 -2.58
N SER A 299 -14.50 -11.15 -1.55
CA SER A 299 -13.84 -12.39 -1.17
C SER A 299 -14.34 -12.93 0.17
N THR A 300 -14.19 -14.25 0.33
CA THR A 300 -14.22 -14.90 1.65
C THR A 300 -12.82 -15.06 2.20
N ALA A 301 -12.69 -15.43 3.48
CA ALA A 301 -11.38 -15.68 4.06
C ALA A 301 -10.62 -16.81 3.33
N ALA A 302 -11.33 -17.88 2.91
CA ALA A 302 -10.76 -18.96 2.11
C ALA A 302 -10.44 -18.50 0.67
N GLY A 303 -11.29 -17.63 0.10
CA GLY A 303 -11.05 -17.01 -1.21
C GLY A 303 -9.77 -16.16 -1.22
N ALA A 304 -9.51 -15.42 -0.14
CA ALA A 304 -8.27 -14.67 0.02
C ALA A 304 -7.03 -15.59 0.10
N VAL A 305 -7.14 -16.78 0.70
CA VAL A 305 -6.05 -17.79 0.65
C VAL A 305 -5.81 -18.26 -0.79
N ALA A 306 -6.89 -18.52 -1.54
CA ALA A 306 -6.77 -18.90 -2.94
C ALA A 306 -6.11 -17.79 -3.78
N SER A 307 -6.46 -16.53 -3.54
CA SER A 307 -5.81 -15.37 -4.14
C SER A 307 -4.31 -15.28 -3.79
N ALA A 308 -3.98 -15.45 -2.51
CA ALA A 308 -2.59 -15.40 -2.04
C ALA A 308 -1.71 -16.46 -2.69
N ARG A 309 -2.25 -17.67 -2.89
CA ARG A 309 -1.55 -18.76 -3.58
C ARG A 309 -1.39 -18.49 -5.08
N ALA A 310 -2.44 -17.98 -5.72
CA ALA A 310 -2.41 -17.66 -7.15
C ALA A 310 -1.36 -16.58 -7.48
N VAL A 311 -1.20 -15.59 -6.60
CA VAL A 311 -0.25 -14.50 -6.79
C VAL A 311 1.14 -14.80 -6.21
N GLY A 312 1.35 -15.99 -5.64
CA GLY A 312 2.63 -16.38 -5.04
C GLY A 312 3.02 -15.62 -3.77
N ALA A 313 2.06 -15.13 -2.98
CA ALA A 313 2.33 -14.36 -1.77
C ALA A 313 3.04 -15.19 -0.69
N SER A 314 4.06 -14.63 -0.05
CA SER A 314 4.80 -15.31 1.02
C SER A 314 4.06 -15.27 2.38
N CYS A 315 3.19 -14.29 2.57
CA CYS A 315 2.36 -14.12 3.77
C CYS A 315 1.03 -13.46 3.39
N LEU A 316 -0.06 -13.89 4.01
CA LEU A 316 -1.40 -13.31 3.83
C LEU A 316 -1.86 -12.64 5.12
N ALA A 317 -2.45 -11.45 5.02
CA ALA A 317 -3.15 -10.77 6.10
C ALA A 317 -4.59 -10.45 5.68
N TRP A 318 -5.59 -10.86 6.47
CA TRP A 318 -6.98 -10.56 6.22
C TRP A 318 -7.40 -9.23 6.82
N THR A 319 -8.23 -8.48 6.08
CA THR A 319 -8.85 -7.22 6.48
C THR A 319 -10.26 -7.10 5.93
N HIS A 320 -10.90 -5.96 6.10
CA HIS A 320 -12.16 -5.58 5.45
C HIS A 320 -13.30 -6.53 5.80
N TYR A 321 -13.53 -6.73 7.10
CA TYR A 321 -14.57 -7.64 7.59
C TYR A 321 -15.94 -6.99 7.60
N SER A 322 -16.94 -7.69 7.10
CA SER A 322 -18.32 -7.26 7.25
C SER A 322 -18.70 -7.16 8.75
N ASN A 323 -19.68 -6.33 9.05
CA ASN A 323 -20.18 -6.14 10.43
C ASN A 323 -20.79 -7.43 11.05
N ARG A 324 -21.01 -8.48 10.25
CA ARG A 324 -21.44 -9.80 10.71
C ARG A 324 -20.27 -10.59 11.34
N ILE A 325 -19.06 -10.34 10.90
CA ILE A 325 -17.85 -10.97 11.43
C ILE A 325 -17.41 -10.20 12.68
N LYS A 326 -17.84 -10.66 13.85
CA LYS A 326 -17.60 -9.96 15.13
C LYS A 326 -16.14 -10.00 15.59
N SER A 327 -15.40 -11.02 15.18
CA SER A 327 -13.99 -11.20 15.52
C SER A 327 -13.19 -11.57 14.28
N SER A 328 -12.03 -10.94 14.09
CA SER A 328 -11.06 -11.31 13.05
C SER A 328 -10.60 -12.77 13.18
N LYS A 329 -10.64 -13.32 14.40
CA LYS A 329 -10.37 -14.73 14.65
C LYS A 329 -11.33 -15.67 13.90
N THR A 330 -12.59 -15.28 13.70
CA THR A 330 -13.56 -16.09 12.94
C THR A 330 -13.11 -16.33 11.51
N ALA A 331 -12.63 -15.29 10.82
CA ALA A 331 -12.08 -15.44 9.45
C ALA A 331 -10.84 -16.34 9.45
N LYS A 332 -9.98 -16.20 10.45
CA LYS A 332 -8.80 -17.05 10.59
C LYS A 332 -9.16 -18.51 10.84
N ASP A 333 -10.09 -18.78 11.76
CA ASP A 333 -10.49 -20.15 12.12
C ASP A 333 -11.13 -20.86 10.92
N GLU A 334 -11.95 -20.13 10.12
CA GLU A 334 -12.60 -20.66 8.93
C GLU A 334 -11.62 -21.02 7.80
N ALA A 335 -10.58 -20.23 7.64
CA ALA A 335 -9.62 -20.41 6.56
C ALA A 335 -8.38 -21.21 6.98
N SER A 336 -8.26 -21.62 8.25
CA SER A 336 -7.07 -22.31 8.75
C SER A 336 -6.76 -23.60 8.00
N ASP A 337 -7.77 -24.40 7.69
CA ASP A 337 -7.59 -25.67 6.99
C ASP A 337 -7.12 -25.53 5.53
N VAL A 338 -7.53 -24.43 4.87
CA VAL A 338 -7.12 -24.15 3.48
C VAL A 338 -5.83 -23.34 3.39
N ALA A 339 -5.40 -22.73 4.49
CA ALA A 339 -4.17 -21.94 4.55
C ALA A 339 -2.90 -22.77 4.77
N ASP A 340 -3.00 -24.11 4.73
CA ASP A 340 -1.89 -25.03 4.99
C ASP A 340 -0.54 -24.55 4.44
N GLY A 341 0.46 -24.45 5.32
CA GLY A 341 1.80 -23.97 5.01
C GLY A 341 1.94 -22.46 4.75
N LEU A 342 0.86 -21.72 4.46
CA LEU A 342 0.90 -20.27 4.24
C LEU A 342 0.87 -19.53 5.60
N PRO A 343 1.85 -18.64 5.88
CA PRO A 343 1.77 -17.75 7.03
C PRO A 343 0.58 -16.79 6.91
N VAL A 344 -0.31 -16.77 7.91
CA VAL A 344 -1.54 -15.98 7.87
C VAL A 344 -1.74 -15.11 9.11
N VAL A 345 -2.35 -13.93 8.92
CA VAL A 345 -2.65 -12.94 9.95
C VAL A 345 -4.09 -12.45 9.81
N ALA A 346 -4.86 -12.45 10.89
CA ALA A 346 -6.14 -11.75 10.94
C ALA A 346 -5.94 -10.39 11.61
N LEU A 347 -6.10 -9.31 10.84
CA LEU A 347 -5.81 -7.96 11.26
C LEU A 347 -6.94 -7.35 12.12
N ASN A 348 -6.57 -6.47 13.01
CA ASN A 348 -7.45 -5.57 13.71
C ASN A 348 -7.00 -4.12 13.52
N ASP A 349 -7.86 -3.19 13.83
CA ASP A 349 -7.53 -1.77 13.80
C ASP A 349 -6.32 -1.47 14.67
N ASN A 350 -5.39 -0.71 14.13
CA ASN A 350 -4.13 -0.28 14.74
C ASN A 350 -3.02 -1.33 14.80
N ASP A 351 -3.23 -2.52 14.25
CA ASP A 351 -2.15 -3.48 14.05
C ASP A 351 -1.09 -2.92 13.10
N ARG A 352 0.12 -3.46 13.24
CA ARG A 352 1.24 -3.17 12.35
C ARG A 352 1.80 -4.47 11.77
N LEU A 353 2.24 -4.40 10.53
CA LEU A 353 2.97 -5.47 9.87
C LEU A 353 4.31 -4.93 9.41
N VAL A 354 5.39 -5.49 9.92
CA VAL A 354 6.76 -5.09 9.53
C VAL A 354 7.35 -6.16 8.63
N VAL A 355 7.54 -5.82 7.36
CA VAL A 355 8.24 -6.66 6.38
C VAL A 355 9.71 -6.33 6.44
N ALA A 356 10.51 -7.24 6.97
CA ALA A 356 11.95 -7.05 7.12
C ALA A 356 12.70 -7.27 5.81
N ASP A 357 13.93 -6.76 5.74
CA ASP A 357 14.81 -6.82 4.56
C ASP A 357 15.04 -8.23 3.96
N LEU A 358 14.77 -9.28 4.72
CA LEU A 358 14.94 -10.68 4.29
C LEU A 358 13.58 -11.37 4.02
N GLY A 359 12.50 -10.58 3.95
CA GLY A 359 11.16 -11.08 3.63
C GLY A 359 10.39 -11.67 4.83
N SER A 360 10.95 -11.68 6.05
CA SER A 360 10.16 -12.06 7.21
C SER A 360 9.13 -11.00 7.55
N VAL A 361 7.91 -11.44 7.91
CA VAL A 361 6.82 -10.56 8.30
C VAL A 361 6.60 -10.67 9.81
N HIS A 362 6.55 -9.54 10.50
CA HIS A 362 6.29 -9.45 11.93
C HIS A 362 4.95 -8.77 12.16
N HIS A 363 4.05 -9.44 12.86
CA HIS A 363 2.76 -8.88 13.26
C HIS A 363 2.88 -8.24 14.64
N LEU A 364 2.61 -6.96 14.72
CA LEU A 364 2.61 -6.17 15.96
C LEU A 364 1.18 -5.78 16.30
N VAL A 365 0.65 -6.37 17.35
CA VAL A 365 -0.72 -6.14 17.84
C VAL A 365 -0.73 -5.04 18.89
N TRP A 366 -1.67 -4.12 18.78
CA TRP A 366 -1.87 -3.07 19.76
C TRP A 366 -2.64 -3.56 20.97
N SER A 367 -2.04 -3.48 22.16
CA SER A 367 -2.61 -3.94 23.45
C SER A 367 -3.24 -2.82 24.30
N GLY A 368 -3.27 -1.57 23.83
CA GLY A 368 -3.68 -0.41 24.63
C GLY A 368 -2.49 0.38 25.19
N ASP A 369 -1.44 -0.29 25.63
CA ASP A 369 -0.24 0.32 26.22
C ASP A 369 1.03 0.20 25.36
N GLY A 370 0.95 -0.51 24.23
CA GLY A 370 2.06 -0.72 23.30
C GLY A 370 1.75 -1.77 22.25
N TRP A 371 2.73 -1.99 21.37
CA TRP A 371 2.68 -3.09 20.41
C TRP A 371 3.44 -4.29 20.98
N SER A 372 2.80 -5.46 20.92
CA SER A 372 3.42 -6.75 21.20
C SER A 372 3.59 -7.54 19.91
N SER A 373 4.75 -8.17 19.73
CA SER A 373 5.00 -9.02 18.56
C SER A 373 4.32 -10.36 18.73
N LEU A 374 3.53 -10.74 17.72
CA LEU A 374 3.04 -12.12 17.55
C LEU A 374 3.88 -12.82 16.50
N ASN A 375 4.34 -14.02 16.79
CA ASN A 375 5.01 -14.86 15.81
C ASN A 375 3.99 -15.36 14.78
N ILE A 376 4.20 -14.98 13.53
CA ILE A 376 3.47 -15.54 12.40
C ILE A 376 4.09 -16.91 12.14
N LYS A 377 3.33 -17.97 12.42
CA LYS A 377 3.76 -19.34 12.12
C LYS A 377 3.04 -19.79 10.85
N PRO A 378 3.70 -20.59 9.98
CA PRO A 378 2.99 -21.34 8.97
C PRO A 378 1.91 -22.19 9.66
N ASN A 379 0.71 -22.20 9.12
CA ASN A 379 -0.33 -23.14 9.54
C ASN A 379 0.19 -24.56 9.22
N ARG A 380 0.22 -25.42 10.22
CA ARG A 380 0.58 -26.84 10.08
C ARG A 380 -0.66 -27.66 9.80
#